data_c6f0e67eb006993be9633ae968948f48
#
_entry.id   c6f0e67eb006993be9633ae968948f48
#
_cell.length_a   1.000
_cell.length_b   1.000
_cell.length_c   1.000
_cell.angle_alpha   90.00
_cell.angle_beta   90.00
_cell.angle_gamma   90.00
#
_symmetry.space_group_name_H-M   'P 1'
#
loop_
_entity.id
_entity.type
_entity.pdbx_description
1 polymer ?
#
loop_
_entity_poly.entity_id
_entity_poly.type
_entity_poly.pdbx_seq_one_letter_code
_entity_poly.pdbx_strand_id
1 'polypeptide(L)'
;MSSDPRPGDTTHFGFRDVPVAEKAGLVREVFTSVAARYDLMNDLMSLGVHRAWKRYFVATANVARGDRVLDLAGGTGDIAALLHARVGEAGEVVVGDINAAMLGVGRDRLTDRGLVRGLRWVQLNAEALPFPDAHFDLVTIAFGLRNVTDKAKALREMHRVLKVGGRAMVLEFSEVKPAWFRPIYDFHSFQVLPRLGRLFANDADSYRYLAESIRKHPPQDELKAMMEEAGFERCDYRNLSAGICAIHAGYRV
;
A
#
# COMPACT_ATOMS: atom_id res chain seq x y z
N MET A 1 -3.14 -20.38 -14.53
CA MET A 1 -4.58 -20.29 -14.81
C MET A 1 -5.21 -19.62 -13.60
N SER A 2 -5.49 -18.33 -13.66
CA SER A 2 -6.23 -17.60 -12.60
C SER A 2 -7.70 -17.93 -12.81
N SER A 3 -8.30 -18.70 -11.91
CA SER A 3 -9.75 -18.92 -11.92
C SER A 3 -10.41 -17.66 -11.34
N ASP A 4 -11.33 -17.08 -12.07
CA ASP A 4 -12.23 -16.06 -11.53
C ASP A 4 -12.95 -16.61 -10.29
N PRO A 5 -13.18 -15.75 -9.26
CA PRO A 5 -13.83 -16.19 -8.01
C PRO A 5 -15.19 -16.80 -8.33
N ARG A 6 -15.45 -17.97 -7.74
CA ARG A 6 -16.74 -18.65 -7.91
C ARG A 6 -17.80 -17.99 -7.01
N PRO A 7 -19.07 -18.05 -7.40
CA PRO A 7 -20.16 -17.67 -6.49
C PRO A 7 -20.06 -18.49 -5.19
N GLY A 8 -19.87 -17.81 -4.06
CA GLY A 8 -19.69 -18.43 -2.76
C GLY A 8 -18.26 -18.42 -2.20
N ASP A 9 -17.27 -18.03 -2.99
CA ASP A 9 -15.89 -17.86 -2.48
C ASP A 9 -15.85 -16.71 -1.47
N THR A 10 -15.23 -16.96 -0.33
CA THR A 10 -15.05 -15.97 0.74
C THR A 10 -13.61 -15.53 0.87
N THR A 11 -13.43 -14.33 1.40
CA THR A 11 -12.13 -13.75 1.75
C THR A 11 -12.25 -13.00 3.07
N HIS A 12 -11.12 -12.68 3.70
CA HIS A 12 -11.12 -11.94 4.95
C HIS A 12 -11.31 -10.42 4.74
N PHE A 13 -12.11 -9.82 5.61
CA PHE A 13 -12.21 -8.37 5.84
C PHE A 13 -11.97 -8.10 7.32
N GLY A 14 -10.72 -7.77 7.69
CA GLY A 14 -10.26 -7.91 9.06
C GLY A 14 -10.37 -9.37 9.51
N PHE A 15 -11.03 -9.63 10.64
CA PHE A 15 -11.28 -10.99 11.16
C PHE A 15 -12.60 -11.61 10.68
N ARG A 16 -13.39 -10.88 9.89
CA ARG A 16 -14.66 -11.40 9.33
C ARG A 16 -14.41 -12.02 7.96
N ASP A 17 -15.11 -13.09 7.65
CA ASP A 17 -15.18 -13.63 6.30
C ASP A 17 -16.32 -12.95 5.55
N VAL A 18 -16.03 -12.49 4.34
CA VAL A 18 -16.97 -11.80 3.44
C VAL A 18 -16.88 -12.39 2.03
N PRO A 19 -17.94 -12.31 1.22
CA PRO A 19 -17.85 -12.68 -0.20
C PRO A 19 -16.73 -11.90 -0.89
N VAL A 20 -15.96 -12.60 -1.75
CA VAL A 20 -14.85 -11.99 -2.52
C VAL A 20 -15.32 -10.75 -3.28
N ALA A 21 -16.50 -10.81 -3.89
CA ALA A 21 -17.08 -9.71 -4.66
C ALA A 21 -17.38 -8.45 -3.83
N GLU A 22 -17.60 -8.58 -2.52
CA GLU A 22 -17.98 -7.47 -1.63
C GLU A 22 -16.77 -6.77 -1.01
N LYS A 23 -15.62 -7.47 -0.85
CA LYS A 23 -14.47 -6.95 -0.13
C LYS A 23 -13.99 -5.61 -0.63
N ALA A 24 -13.85 -5.44 -1.95
CA ALA A 24 -13.39 -4.17 -2.54
C ALA A 24 -14.34 -3.00 -2.23
N GLY A 25 -15.65 -3.26 -2.16
CA GLY A 25 -16.66 -2.29 -1.75
C GLY A 25 -16.49 -1.86 -0.30
N LEU A 26 -16.41 -2.84 0.62
CA LEU A 26 -16.20 -2.61 2.05
C LEU A 26 -14.91 -1.85 2.34
N VAL A 27 -13.80 -2.24 1.70
CA VAL A 27 -12.52 -1.52 1.82
C VAL A 27 -12.68 -0.07 1.36
N ARG A 28 -13.34 0.16 0.23
CA ARG A 28 -13.58 1.52 -0.29
C ARG A 28 -14.40 2.36 0.68
N GLU A 29 -15.43 1.80 1.33
CA GLU A 29 -16.24 2.50 2.33
C GLU A 29 -15.39 2.96 3.52
N VAL A 30 -14.56 2.06 4.09
CA VAL A 30 -13.63 2.38 5.18
C VAL A 30 -12.73 3.55 4.79
N PHE A 31 -12.08 3.49 3.62
CA PHE A 31 -11.15 4.56 3.21
C PHE A 31 -11.85 5.85 2.79
N THR A 32 -13.08 5.79 2.32
CA THR A 32 -13.89 6.98 2.04
C THR A 32 -14.26 7.70 3.33
N SER A 33 -14.66 6.98 4.39
CA SER A 33 -15.03 7.58 5.68
C SER A 33 -13.86 8.31 6.34
N VAL A 34 -12.63 7.81 6.15
CA VAL A 34 -11.42 8.38 6.77
C VAL A 34 -10.62 9.27 5.84
N ALA A 35 -10.99 9.45 4.57
CA ALA A 35 -10.18 10.14 3.55
C ALA A 35 -9.69 11.52 4.00
N ALA A 36 -10.57 12.34 4.59
CA ALA A 36 -10.24 13.68 5.08
C ALA A 36 -9.33 13.68 6.34
N ARG A 37 -9.25 12.54 7.06
CA ARG A 37 -8.48 12.39 8.30
C ARG A 37 -7.43 11.27 8.21
N TYR A 38 -7.13 10.83 6.99
CA TYR A 38 -6.25 9.69 6.74
C TYR A 38 -4.86 9.87 7.36
N ASP A 39 -4.29 11.07 7.27
CA ASP A 39 -3.00 11.37 7.86
C ASP A 39 -3.04 11.30 9.40
N LEU A 40 -4.10 11.81 10.03
CA LEU A 40 -4.31 11.69 11.47
C LEU A 40 -4.39 10.22 11.91
N MET A 41 -5.09 9.41 11.15
CA MET A 41 -5.21 7.97 11.41
C MET A 41 -3.84 7.29 11.37
N ASN A 42 -3.03 7.57 10.35
CA ASN A 42 -1.67 7.03 10.23
C ASN A 42 -0.76 7.55 11.34
N ASP A 43 -0.87 8.83 11.73
CA ASP A 43 -0.13 9.42 12.85
C ASP A 43 -0.46 8.69 14.17
N LEU A 44 -1.73 8.47 14.47
CA LEU A 44 -2.16 7.75 15.67
C LEU A 44 -1.69 6.28 15.67
N MET A 45 -1.74 5.60 14.52
CA MET A 45 -1.31 4.20 14.39
C MET A 45 0.19 4.01 14.59
N SER A 46 0.99 4.95 14.12
CA SER A 46 2.45 4.83 14.06
C SER A 46 3.18 5.83 14.97
N LEU A 47 2.45 6.61 15.78
CA LEU A 47 3.01 7.74 16.55
C LEU A 47 3.82 8.69 15.64
N GLY A 48 3.35 8.92 14.40
CA GLY A 48 4.00 9.76 13.40
C GLY A 48 5.21 9.14 12.68
N VAL A 49 5.67 7.95 13.10
CA VAL A 49 6.86 7.29 12.51
C VAL A 49 6.65 6.89 11.06
N HIS A 50 5.39 6.67 10.60
CA HIS A 50 5.09 6.33 9.20
C HIS A 50 5.69 7.35 8.20
N ARG A 51 5.83 8.63 8.60
CA ARG A 51 6.42 9.67 7.75
C ARG A 51 7.92 9.41 7.51
N ALA A 52 8.63 8.92 8.52
CA ALA A 52 10.03 8.52 8.38
C ALA A 52 10.14 7.25 7.52
N TRP A 53 9.26 6.26 7.72
CA TRP A 53 9.22 5.06 6.89
C TRP A 53 8.97 5.38 5.42
N LYS A 54 8.01 6.25 5.09
CA LYS A 54 7.72 6.69 3.71
C LYS A 54 8.92 7.38 3.07
N ARG A 55 9.61 8.28 3.79
CA ARG A 55 10.81 8.95 3.30
C ARG A 55 11.95 7.96 3.04
N TYR A 56 12.18 7.04 3.97
CA TYR A 56 13.19 6.02 3.83
C TYR A 56 12.88 5.05 2.69
N PHE A 57 11.63 4.65 2.53
CA PHE A 57 11.14 3.84 1.42
C PHE A 57 11.48 4.45 0.07
N VAL A 58 11.13 5.71 -0.14
CA VAL A 58 11.45 6.43 -1.39
C VAL A 58 12.96 6.68 -1.54
N ALA A 59 13.69 6.90 -0.45
CA ALA A 59 15.14 7.05 -0.51
C ALA A 59 15.85 5.76 -0.97
N THR A 60 15.29 4.59 -0.64
CA THR A 60 15.83 3.28 -1.03
C THR A 60 15.27 2.78 -2.37
N ALA A 61 14.32 3.49 -2.98
CA ALA A 61 13.71 3.09 -4.25
C ALA A 61 14.64 3.23 -5.45
N ASN A 62 15.77 3.93 -5.30
CA ASN A 62 16.77 4.15 -6.36
C ASN A 62 16.15 4.70 -7.66
N VAL A 63 15.27 5.67 -7.51
CA VAL A 63 14.56 6.34 -8.61
C VAL A 63 15.54 7.27 -9.35
N ALA A 64 15.59 7.14 -10.66
CA ALA A 64 16.36 8.03 -11.54
C ALA A 64 15.50 9.18 -12.09
N ARG A 65 16.16 10.24 -12.52
CA ARG A 65 15.50 11.33 -13.27
C ARG A 65 15.00 10.80 -14.61
N GLY A 66 13.75 11.10 -14.93
CA GLY A 66 13.12 10.63 -16.16
C GLY A 66 12.41 9.29 -16.03
N ASP A 67 12.49 8.61 -14.88
CA ASP A 67 11.78 7.36 -14.66
C ASP A 67 10.26 7.55 -14.75
N ARG A 68 9.60 6.51 -15.23
CA ARG A 68 8.15 6.36 -15.19
C ARG A 68 7.77 5.43 -14.04
N VAL A 69 7.08 5.97 -13.05
CA VAL A 69 6.76 5.27 -11.79
C VAL A 69 5.25 5.10 -11.65
N LEU A 70 4.82 3.92 -11.19
CA LEU A 70 3.45 3.64 -10.78
C LEU A 70 3.41 3.50 -9.25
N ASP A 71 2.64 4.36 -8.59
CA ASP A 71 2.36 4.29 -7.14
C ASP A 71 0.94 3.74 -6.95
N LEU A 72 0.85 2.45 -6.60
CA LEU A 72 -0.40 1.72 -6.38
C LEU A 72 -0.92 1.95 -4.95
N ALA A 73 -2.25 1.98 -4.84
CA ALA A 73 -2.92 2.39 -3.60
C ALA A 73 -2.35 3.71 -3.08
N GLY A 74 -2.07 4.64 -4.00
CA GLY A 74 -1.40 5.91 -3.74
C GLY A 74 -2.22 6.88 -2.90
N GLY A 75 -3.52 6.66 -2.82
CA GLY A 75 -4.44 7.37 -1.93
C GLY A 75 -4.31 8.88 -2.05
N THR A 76 -3.94 9.53 -0.95
CA THR A 76 -3.74 10.99 -0.87
C THR A 76 -2.40 11.48 -1.45
N GLY A 77 -1.58 10.60 -2.05
CA GLY A 77 -0.40 10.98 -2.83
C GLY A 77 0.87 11.29 -2.03
N ASP A 78 1.01 10.80 -0.79
CA ASP A 78 2.22 11.06 0.02
C ASP A 78 3.49 10.48 -0.59
N ILE A 79 3.44 9.22 -1.05
CA ILE A 79 4.55 8.56 -1.73
C ILE A 79 4.78 9.21 -3.09
N ALA A 80 3.69 9.46 -3.84
CA ALA A 80 3.76 10.11 -5.15
C ALA A 80 4.47 11.48 -5.10
N ALA A 81 4.21 12.29 -4.08
CA ALA A 81 4.89 13.58 -3.91
C ALA A 81 6.40 13.42 -3.68
N LEU A 82 6.81 12.40 -2.92
CA LEU A 82 8.23 12.10 -2.68
C LEU A 82 8.92 11.53 -3.93
N LEU A 83 8.22 10.67 -4.68
CA LEU A 83 8.70 10.11 -5.95
C LEU A 83 8.82 11.18 -7.02
N HIS A 84 7.83 12.08 -7.14
CA HIS A 84 7.84 13.19 -8.09
C HIS A 84 9.09 14.07 -7.93
N ALA A 85 9.48 14.37 -6.68
CA ALA A 85 10.70 15.12 -6.43
C ALA A 85 12.00 14.40 -6.90
N ARG A 86 11.94 13.07 -7.07
CA ARG A 86 13.08 12.25 -7.54
C ARG A 86 13.12 12.12 -9.05
N VAL A 87 11.97 11.80 -9.68
CA VAL A 87 11.90 11.63 -11.13
C VAL A 87 12.14 12.93 -11.88
N GLY A 88 11.83 14.08 -11.25
CA GLY A 88 11.99 15.40 -11.84
C GLY A 88 11.03 15.67 -13.01
N GLU A 89 11.25 16.77 -13.72
CA GLU A 89 10.33 17.25 -14.77
C GLU A 89 10.24 16.33 -15.99
N ALA A 90 11.28 15.54 -16.26
CA ALA A 90 11.34 14.61 -17.39
C ALA A 90 10.66 13.25 -17.08
N GLY A 91 10.36 12.99 -15.80
CA GLY A 91 9.73 11.75 -15.35
C GLY A 91 8.22 11.88 -15.18
N GLU A 92 7.58 10.75 -14.92
CA GLU A 92 6.14 10.67 -14.66
C GLU A 92 5.86 9.78 -13.43
N VAL A 93 4.97 10.24 -12.55
CA VAL A 93 4.41 9.40 -11.49
C VAL A 93 2.92 9.23 -11.73
N VAL A 94 2.50 7.98 -11.97
CA VAL A 94 1.09 7.60 -12.06
C VAL A 94 0.63 7.18 -10.66
N VAL A 95 -0.36 7.88 -10.13
CA VAL A 95 -0.98 7.56 -8.83
C VAL A 95 -2.23 6.75 -9.10
N GLY A 96 -2.20 5.46 -8.78
CA GLY A 96 -3.30 4.53 -8.98
C GLY A 96 -3.96 4.15 -7.66
N ASP A 97 -5.28 4.25 -7.59
CA ASP A 97 -6.05 3.79 -6.42
C ASP A 97 -7.44 3.31 -6.85
N ILE A 98 -8.01 2.36 -6.12
CA ILE A 98 -9.39 1.90 -6.35
C ILE A 98 -10.42 2.91 -5.84
N ASN A 99 -10.02 3.81 -4.93
CA ASN A 99 -10.88 4.80 -4.28
C ASN A 99 -10.73 6.17 -4.92
N ALA A 100 -11.72 6.57 -5.73
CA ALA A 100 -11.73 7.86 -6.41
C ALA A 100 -11.76 9.06 -5.43
N ALA A 101 -12.38 8.91 -4.25
CA ALA A 101 -12.41 9.99 -3.24
C ALA A 101 -11.01 10.26 -2.69
N MET A 102 -10.23 9.20 -2.40
CA MET A 102 -8.83 9.34 -1.97
C MET A 102 -7.98 10.02 -3.04
N LEU A 103 -8.13 9.62 -4.31
CA LEU A 103 -7.43 10.28 -5.44
C LEU A 103 -7.81 11.75 -5.57
N GLY A 104 -9.10 12.08 -5.39
CA GLY A 104 -9.58 13.47 -5.41
C GLY A 104 -8.89 14.32 -4.34
N VAL A 105 -8.92 13.88 -3.08
CA VAL A 105 -8.24 14.56 -1.96
C VAL A 105 -6.74 14.71 -2.25
N GLY A 106 -6.10 13.66 -2.75
CA GLY A 106 -4.67 13.67 -3.08
C GLY A 106 -4.34 14.67 -4.18
N ARG A 107 -5.10 14.64 -5.27
CA ARG A 107 -4.94 15.56 -6.40
C ARG A 107 -5.07 17.02 -5.97
N ASP A 108 -6.14 17.35 -5.26
CA ASP A 108 -6.41 18.72 -4.83
C ASP A 108 -5.29 19.21 -3.88
N ARG A 109 -4.90 18.37 -2.90
CA ARG A 109 -3.80 18.66 -1.97
C ARG A 109 -2.46 18.91 -2.67
N LEU A 110 -2.10 18.10 -3.68
CA LEU A 110 -0.83 18.25 -4.38
C LEU A 110 -0.87 19.41 -5.37
N THR A 111 -2.03 19.70 -5.96
CA THR A 111 -2.26 20.89 -6.79
C THR A 111 -2.05 22.15 -5.97
N ASP A 112 -2.63 22.23 -4.76
CA ASP A 112 -2.47 23.38 -3.84
C ASP A 112 -1.00 23.59 -3.43
N ARG A 113 -0.19 22.53 -3.47
CA ARG A 113 1.27 22.59 -3.24
C ARG A 113 2.08 22.90 -4.50
N GLY A 114 1.43 23.19 -5.63
CA GLY A 114 2.06 23.50 -6.90
C GLY A 114 2.56 22.28 -7.70
N LEU A 115 2.25 21.05 -7.26
CA LEU A 115 2.64 19.81 -7.94
C LEU A 115 1.57 19.44 -9.00
N VAL A 116 1.60 20.14 -10.13
CA VAL A 116 0.57 20.01 -11.19
C VAL A 116 1.06 19.16 -12.37
N ARG A 117 2.36 19.22 -12.68
CA ARG A 117 2.94 18.51 -13.83
C ARG A 117 3.64 17.23 -13.36
N GLY A 118 3.74 16.23 -14.25
CA GLY A 118 4.43 14.97 -13.94
C GLY A 118 3.69 14.02 -13.00
N LEU A 119 2.46 14.37 -12.57
CA LEU A 119 1.57 13.51 -11.80
C LEU A 119 0.31 13.18 -12.60
N ARG A 120 -0.01 11.90 -12.71
CA ARG A 120 -1.24 11.41 -13.35
C ARG A 120 -2.05 10.57 -12.36
N TRP A 121 -3.32 10.88 -12.19
CA TRP A 121 -4.24 10.23 -11.26
C TRP A 121 -5.15 9.28 -12.02
N VAL A 122 -5.17 8.00 -11.64
CA VAL A 122 -5.92 6.95 -12.35
C VAL A 122 -6.67 6.09 -11.34
N GLN A 123 -8.00 6.03 -11.48
CA GLN A 123 -8.78 5.05 -10.72
C GLN A 123 -8.57 3.67 -11.36
N LEU A 124 -8.06 2.72 -10.59
CA LEU A 124 -7.73 1.38 -11.08
C LEU A 124 -7.80 0.32 -9.96
N ASN A 125 -7.91 -0.94 -10.37
CA ASN A 125 -7.74 -2.08 -9.50
C ASN A 125 -6.32 -2.66 -9.67
N ALA A 126 -5.60 -2.85 -8.57
CA ALA A 126 -4.24 -3.43 -8.59
C ALA A 126 -4.21 -4.86 -9.14
N GLU A 127 -5.34 -5.57 -9.11
CA GLU A 127 -5.49 -6.92 -9.64
C GLU A 127 -5.71 -6.97 -11.16
N ALA A 128 -5.90 -5.81 -11.83
CA ALA A 128 -6.08 -5.69 -13.28
C ALA A 128 -5.64 -4.30 -13.73
N LEU A 129 -4.35 -4.12 -13.95
CA LEU A 129 -3.75 -2.83 -14.26
C LEU A 129 -4.01 -2.43 -15.72
N PRO A 130 -4.59 -1.24 -15.99
CA PRO A 130 -4.93 -0.79 -17.35
C PRO A 130 -3.69 -0.22 -18.08
N PHE A 131 -2.57 -0.90 -17.95
CA PHE A 131 -1.30 -0.50 -18.57
C PHE A 131 -0.72 -1.64 -19.40
N PRO A 132 0.02 -1.35 -20.49
CA PRO A 132 0.72 -2.37 -21.26
C PRO A 132 1.84 -3.01 -20.43
N ASP A 133 2.31 -4.15 -20.93
CA ASP A 133 3.50 -4.81 -20.39
C ASP A 133 4.73 -3.91 -20.51
N ALA A 134 5.69 -4.07 -19.61
CA ALA A 134 6.99 -3.41 -19.67
C ALA A 134 6.91 -1.87 -19.82
N HIS A 135 6.06 -1.23 -19.02
CA HIS A 135 5.73 0.19 -19.12
C HIS A 135 6.45 1.07 -18.10
N PHE A 136 6.65 0.57 -16.86
CA PHE A 136 7.19 1.32 -15.75
C PHE A 136 8.60 0.88 -15.37
N ASP A 137 9.41 1.82 -14.90
CA ASP A 137 10.73 1.57 -14.33
C ASP A 137 10.64 1.13 -12.86
N LEU A 138 9.65 1.65 -12.13
CA LEU A 138 9.37 1.32 -10.74
C LEU A 138 7.87 1.20 -10.52
N VAL A 139 7.46 0.19 -9.74
CA VAL A 139 6.11 0.09 -9.18
C VAL A 139 6.21 0.06 -7.67
N THR A 140 5.48 0.95 -6.99
CA THR A 140 5.42 1.01 -5.53
C THR A 140 4.00 0.71 -5.04
N ILE A 141 3.90 0.12 -3.85
CA ILE A 141 2.66 0.05 -3.09
C ILE A 141 2.98 0.24 -1.60
N ALA A 142 2.40 1.26 -0.97
CA ALA A 142 2.66 1.57 0.43
C ALA A 142 1.38 1.53 1.25
N PHE A 143 1.34 0.64 2.27
CA PHE A 143 0.20 0.45 3.18
C PHE A 143 -1.14 0.12 2.49
N GLY A 144 -1.06 -0.46 1.29
CA GLY A 144 -2.20 -0.81 0.46
C GLY A 144 -2.38 -2.30 0.20
N LEU A 145 -1.28 -3.07 0.12
CA LEU A 145 -1.31 -4.47 -0.32
C LEU A 145 -2.14 -5.37 0.62
N ARG A 146 -2.18 -5.09 1.92
CA ARG A 146 -3.00 -5.83 2.89
C ARG A 146 -4.50 -5.81 2.55
N ASN A 147 -4.97 -4.75 1.89
CA ASN A 147 -6.37 -4.54 1.53
C ASN A 147 -6.75 -5.19 0.19
N VAL A 148 -5.78 -5.55 -0.64
CA VAL A 148 -5.99 -6.22 -1.92
C VAL A 148 -6.59 -7.60 -1.67
N THR A 149 -7.57 -7.99 -2.47
CA THR A 149 -8.29 -9.26 -2.32
C THR A 149 -7.42 -10.42 -2.76
N ASP A 150 -6.92 -10.38 -4.00
CA ASP A 150 -5.94 -11.34 -4.57
C ASP A 150 -4.57 -10.68 -4.67
N LYS A 151 -3.78 -10.83 -3.59
CA LYS A 151 -2.42 -10.27 -3.53
C LYS A 151 -1.49 -10.89 -4.57
N ALA A 152 -1.63 -12.19 -4.83
CA ALA A 152 -0.80 -12.88 -5.81
C ALA A 152 -1.08 -12.34 -7.22
N LYS A 153 -2.34 -12.08 -7.55
CA LYS A 153 -2.73 -11.46 -8.84
C LYS A 153 -2.17 -10.05 -8.96
N ALA A 154 -2.28 -9.24 -7.92
CA ALA A 154 -1.72 -7.89 -7.90
C ALA A 154 -0.19 -7.89 -8.08
N LEU A 155 0.52 -8.80 -7.42
CA LEU A 155 1.97 -8.94 -7.58
C LEU A 155 2.35 -9.35 -9.01
N ARG A 156 1.59 -10.26 -9.64
CA ARG A 156 1.79 -10.63 -11.06
C ARG A 156 1.53 -9.45 -11.99
N GLU A 157 0.51 -8.63 -11.75
CA GLU A 157 0.24 -7.41 -12.51
C GLU A 157 1.35 -6.37 -12.34
N MET A 158 1.86 -6.18 -11.10
CA MET A 158 3.02 -5.33 -10.86
C MET A 158 4.23 -5.82 -11.66
N HIS A 159 4.49 -7.14 -11.68
CA HIS A 159 5.56 -7.73 -12.48
C HIS A 159 5.34 -7.50 -13.98
N ARG A 160 4.13 -7.73 -14.48
CA ARG A 160 3.80 -7.59 -15.92
C ARG A 160 4.08 -6.18 -16.45
N VAL A 161 3.65 -5.16 -15.70
CA VAL A 161 3.77 -3.77 -16.15
C VAL A 161 5.17 -3.18 -15.95
N LEU A 162 6.06 -3.83 -15.21
CA LEU A 162 7.46 -3.40 -15.05
C LEU A 162 8.26 -3.72 -16.32
N LYS A 163 9.18 -2.85 -16.68
CA LYS A 163 10.23 -3.13 -17.67
C LYS A 163 11.20 -4.19 -17.15
N VAL A 164 11.92 -4.87 -18.04
CA VAL A 164 13.09 -5.68 -17.66
C VAL A 164 14.12 -4.77 -16.98
N GLY A 165 14.66 -5.19 -15.86
CA GLY A 165 15.49 -4.37 -14.97
C GLY A 165 14.69 -3.45 -14.02
N GLY A 166 13.39 -3.34 -14.21
CA GLY A 166 12.49 -2.58 -13.36
C GLY A 166 12.29 -3.23 -11.99
N ARG A 167 11.83 -2.45 -11.02
CA ARG A 167 11.75 -2.85 -9.61
C ARG A 167 10.35 -2.69 -9.05
N ALA A 168 9.88 -3.69 -8.31
CA ALA A 168 8.71 -3.57 -7.43
C ALA A 168 9.15 -3.31 -6.01
N MET A 169 8.44 -2.43 -5.29
CA MET A 169 8.68 -2.17 -3.87
C MET A 169 7.36 -2.12 -3.11
N VAL A 170 7.33 -2.80 -1.98
CA VAL A 170 6.18 -2.87 -1.06
C VAL A 170 6.61 -2.34 0.30
N LEU A 171 5.91 -1.33 0.82
CA LEU A 171 6.02 -0.86 2.20
C LEU A 171 4.75 -1.25 2.93
N GLU A 172 4.82 -2.15 3.90
CA GLU A 172 3.63 -2.62 4.59
C GLU A 172 3.91 -2.94 6.07
N PHE A 173 2.86 -2.86 6.89
CA PHE A 173 2.93 -3.40 8.23
C PHE A 173 3.19 -4.90 8.19
N SER A 174 3.91 -5.40 9.18
CA SER A 174 4.33 -6.79 9.18
C SER A 174 4.43 -7.36 10.62
N GLU A 175 5.07 -8.51 10.78
CA GLU A 175 5.17 -9.17 12.07
C GLU A 175 6.30 -8.60 12.92
N VAL A 176 5.96 -8.16 14.13
CA VAL A 176 6.95 -7.71 15.13
C VAL A 176 7.90 -8.87 15.49
N LYS A 177 9.19 -8.69 15.27
CA LYS A 177 10.18 -9.75 15.46
C LYS A 177 10.56 -10.03 16.93
N PRO A 178 10.81 -9.01 17.81
CA PRO A 178 11.10 -9.28 19.21
C PRO A 178 9.87 -9.81 19.96
N ALA A 179 9.93 -11.05 20.46
CA ALA A 179 8.82 -11.71 21.14
C ALA A 179 8.31 -10.91 22.36
N TRP A 180 9.22 -10.27 23.09
CA TRP A 180 8.89 -9.46 24.29
C TRP A 180 8.12 -8.17 23.93
N PHE A 181 8.30 -7.65 22.72
CA PHE A 181 7.65 -6.41 22.27
C PHE A 181 6.26 -6.66 21.68
N ARG A 182 6.00 -7.87 21.18
CA ARG A 182 4.73 -8.26 20.55
C ARG A 182 3.49 -7.98 21.46
N PRO A 183 3.46 -8.36 22.75
CA PRO A 183 2.31 -8.07 23.62
C PRO A 183 2.04 -6.56 23.80
N ILE A 184 3.09 -5.75 23.85
CA ILE A 184 3.00 -4.30 23.98
C ILE A 184 2.37 -3.70 22.72
N TYR A 185 2.83 -4.12 21.55
CA TYR A 185 2.30 -3.69 20.27
C TYR A 185 0.85 -4.13 20.07
N ASP A 186 0.49 -5.35 20.50
CA ASP A 186 -0.86 -5.87 20.46
C ASP A 186 -1.81 -5.10 21.36
N PHE A 187 -1.40 -4.81 22.58
CA PHE A 187 -2.17 -3.97 23.48
C PHE A 187 -2.45 -2.59 22.86
N HIS A 188 -1.42 -1.95 22.29
CA HIS A 188 -1.60 -0.67 21.58
C HIS A 188 -2.59 -0.82 20.43
N SER A 189 -2.41 -1.81 19.56
CA SER A 189 -3.19 -2.00 18.32
C SER A 189 -4.67 -2.32 18.60
N PHE A 190 -4.98 -3.15 19.61
CA PHE A 190 -6.32 -3.64 19.84
C PHE A 190 -7.07 -2.95 21.00
N GLN A 191 -6.34 -2.30 21.91
CA GLN A 191 -6.94 -1.62 23.05
C GLN A 191 -6.85 -0.10 22.96
N VAL A 192 -5.72 0.43 22.55
CA VAL A 192 -5.48 1.88 22.52
C VAL A 192 -6.03 2.51 21.24
N LEU A 193 -5.68 1.99 20.08
CA LEU A 193 -6.06 2.55 18.79
C LEU A 193 -7.57 2.70 18.58
N PRO A 194 -8.43 1.70 18.84
CA PRO A 194 -9.87 1.87 18.65
C PRO A 194 -10.47 2.93 19.60
N ARG A 195 -9.91 3.09 20.80
CA ARG A 195 -10.35 4.15 21.75
C ARG A 195 -9.95 5.53 21.24
N LEU A 196 -8.72 5.68 20.70
CA LEU A 196 -8.27 6.92 20.07
C LEU A 196 -9.10 7.23 18.82
N GLY A 197 -9.41 6.21 17.99
CA GLY A 197 -10.26 6.36 16.82
C GLY A 197 -11.66 6.89 17.19
N ARG A 198 -12.26 6.37 18.26
CA ARG A 198 -13.54 6.86 18.77
C ARG A 198 -13.44 8.31 19.25
N LEU A 199 -12.38 8.65 19.98
CA LEU A 199 -12.23 9.98 20.60
C LEU A 199 -11.93 11.08 19.57
N PHE A 200 -11.05 10.81 18.60
CA PHE A 200 -10.53 11.82 17.67
C PHE A 200 -11.19 11.80 16.29
N ALA A 201 -11.70 10.65 15.86
CA ALA A 201 -12.27 10.49 14.52
C ALA A 201 -13.75 10.11 14.52
N ASN A 202 -14.34 9.77 15.67
CA ASN A 202 -15.67 9.20 15.79
C ASN A 202 -15.90 7.95 14.92
N ASP A 203 -14.83 7.15 14.69
CA ASP A 203 -14.80 6.00 13.79
C ASP A 203 -13.95 4.87 14.38
N ALA A 204 -14.48 4.17 15.38
CA ALA A 204 -13.80 3.06 16.02
C ALA A 204 -13.67 1.83 15.10
N ASP A 205 -14.61 1.65 14.18
CA ASP A 205 -14.68 0.46 13.35
C ASP A 205 -13.62 0.46 12.25
N SER A 206 -13.36 1.60 11.61
CA SER A 206 -12.25 1.74 10.66
C SER A 206 -10.90 1.49 11.32
N TYR A 207 -10.68 1.98 12.55
CA TYR A 207 -9.43 1.74 13.29
C TYR A 207 -9.29 0.27 13.73
N ARG A 208 -10.39 -0.40 14.08
CA ARG A 208 -10.39 -1.84 14.35
C ARG A 208 -10.05 -2.63 13.10
N TYR A 209 -10.70 -2.33 11.97
CA TYR A 209 -10.40 -2.96 10.68
C TYR A 209 -8.91 -2.85 10.32
N LEU A 210 -8.30 -1.68 10.55
CA LEU A 210 -6.88 -1.50 10.29
C LEU A 210 -6.01 -2.46 11.12
N ALA A 211 -6.24 -2.55 12.43
CA ALA A 211 -5.49 -3.46 13.30
C ALA A 211 -5.68 -4.92 12.87
N GLU A 212 -6.90 -5.31 12.53
CA GLU A 212 -7.22 -6.66 12.07
C GLU A 212 -6.61 -6.97 10.70
N SER A 213 -6.66 -6.02 9.74
CA SER A 213 -6.08 -6.20 8.41
C SER A 213 -4.56 -6.35 8.45
N ILE A 214 -3.88 -5.66 9.37
CA ILE A 214 -2.45 -5.83 9.64
C ILE A 214 -2.16 -7.26 10.10
N ARG A 215 -2.99 -7.82 11.00
CA ARG A 215 -2.80 -9.19 11.49
C ARG A 215 -3.03 -10.26 10.45
N LYS A 216 -3.87 -10.00 9.47
CA LYS A 216 -4.17 -10.91 8.36
C LYS A 216 -3.20 -10.77 7.19
N HIS A 217 -2.31 -9.77 7.23
CA HIS A 217 -1.29 -9.60 6.20
C HIS A 217 -0.21 -10.67 6.33
N PRO A 218 0.31 -11.22 5.22
CA PRO A 218 1.43 -12.17 5.25
C PRO A 218 2.65 -11.61 5.99
N PRO A 219 3.33 -12.42 6.84
CA PRO A 219 4.60 -11.99 7.43
C PRO A 219 5.70 -11.84 6.36
N GLN A 220 6.85 -11.28 6.76
CA GLN A 220 7.90 -10.88 5.84
C GLN A 220 8.34 -11.98 4.88
N ASP A 221 8.63 -13.17 5.39
CA ASP A 221 9.15 -14.29 4.58
C ASP A 221 8.10 -14.82 3.60
N GLU A 222 6.83 -14.85 4.02
CA GLU A 222 5.71 -15.24 3.17
C GLU A 222 5.48 -14.24 2.04
N LEU A 223 5.49 -12.93 2.33
CA LEU A 223 5.35 -11.92 1.28
C LEU A 223 6.53 -11.97 0.30
N LYS A 224 7.75 -12.20 0.78
CA LYS A 224 8.92 -12.42 -0.08
C LYS A 224 8.68 -13.61 -1.02
N ALA A 225 8.25 -14.77 -0.49
CA ALA A 225 7.94 -15.94 -1.31
C ALA A 225 6.83 -15.66 -2.33
N MET A 226 5.77 -14.93 -1.95
CA MET A 226 4.71 -14.52 -2.89
C MET A 226 5.24 -13.64 -4.03
N MET A 227 6.22 -12.77 -3.77
CA MET A 227 6.87 -11.98 -4.81
C MET A 227 7.70 -12.88 -5.75
N GLU A 228 8.44 -13.84 -5.21
CA GLU A 228 9.21 -14.82 -5.99
C GLU A 228 8.28 -15.66 -6.89
N GLU A 229 7.16 -16.14 -6.35
CA GLU A 229 6.12 -16.87 -7.09
C GLU A 229 5.45 -16.02 -8.19
N ALA A 230 5.37 -14.70 -8.00
CA ALA A 230 4.86 -13.77 -8.99
C ALA A 230 5.85 -13.48 -10.14
N GLY A 231 7.07 -14.02 -10.07
CA GLY A 231 8.12 -13.91 -11.08
C GLY A 231 9.20 -12.88 -10.78
N PHE A 232 9.19 -12.24 -9.61
CA PHE A 232 10.27 -11.34 -9.22
C PHE A 232 11.52 -12.12 -8.83
N GLU A 233 12.67 -11.59 -9.23
CA GLU A 233 13.98 -12.11 -8.83
C GLU A 233 14.66 -11.19 -7.82
N ARG A 234 15.68 -11.69 -7.13
CA ARG A 234 16.47 -10.96 -6.12
C ARG A 234 15.58 -10.32 -5.06
N CYS A 235 14.52 -11.05 -4.67
CA CYS A 235 13.61 -10.59 -3.64
C CYS A 235 14.31 -10.52 -2.28
N ASP A 236 14.17 -9.39 -1.63
CA ASP A 236 14.69 -9.17 -0.27
C ASP A 236 13.75 -8.26 0.52
N TYR A 237 13.90 -8.26 1.83
CA TYR A 237 13.16 -7.34 2.68
C TYR A 237 14.02 -6.72 3.78
N ARG A 238 13.61 -5.54 4.23
CA ARG A 238 14.21 -4.84 5.36
C ARG A 238 13.16 -4.49 6.39
N ASN A 239 13.37 -4.97 7.63
CA ASN A 239 12.52 -4.62 8.75
C ASN A 239 12.78 -3.18 9.22
N LEU A 240 11.70 -2.47 9.53
CA LEU A 240 11.71 -1.15 10.15
C LEU A 240 11.04 -1.24 11.52
N SER A 241 11.52 -0.47 12.50
CA SER A 241 10.95 -0.39 13.85
C SER A 241 10.64 -1.78 14.43
N ALA A 242 11.67 -2.63 14.55
CA ALA A 242 11.56 -3.98 15.12
C ALA A 242 10.58 -4.92 14.36
N GLY A 243 10.34 -4.68 13.09
CA GLY A 243 9.44 -5.49 12.25
C GLY A 243 7.99 -5.00 12.22
N ILE A 244 7.64 -3.92 12.94
CA ILE A 244 6.29 -3.32 12.84
C ILE A 244 5.94 -3.02 11.38
N CYS A 245 6.94 -2.61 10.60
CA CYS A 245 6.83 -2.36 9.19
C CYS A 245 8.01 -3.01 8.45
N ALA A 246 7.81 -3.41 7.21
CA ALA A 246 8.88 -3.94 6.36
C ALA A 246 8.80 -3.34 4.96
N ILE A 247 9.98 -3.18 4.34
CA ILE A 247 10.12 -2.86 2.92
C ILE A 247 10.53 -4.15 2.22
N HIS A 248 9.72 -4.60 1.25
CA HIS A 248 10.11 -5.67 0.33
C HIS A 248 10.46 -5.07 -1.02
N ALA A 249 11.39 -5.70 -1.71
CA ALA A 249 11.80 -5.32 -3.06
C ALA A 249 12.10 -6.56 -3.90
N GLY A 250 11.80 -6.49 -5.18
CA GLY A 250 12.12 -7.52 -6.17
C GLY A 250 12.26 -6.89 -7.55
N TYR A 251 12.96 -7.56 -8.45
CA TYR A 251 13.24 -7.06 -9.81
C TYR A 251 12.57 -7.95 -10.84
N ARG A 252 12.15 -7.34 -11.95
CA ARG A 252 11.85 -8.06 -13.18
C ARG A 252 13.14 -8.22 -13.97
N VAL A 253 13.58 -9.46 -14.18
CA VAL A 253 14.80 -9.83 -14.93
C VAL A 253 14.44 -10.43 -16.29
#